data_d1d83612ed93947f8bc5ef9f025c614c
#
_entry.id   d1d83612ed93947f8bc5ef9f025c614c
#
_cell.length_a   1.000
_cell.length_b   1.000
_cell.length_c   1.000
_cell.angle_alpha   90.00
_cell.angle_beta   90.00
_cell.angle_gamma   90.00
#
_symmetry.space_group_name_H-M   'P 1'
#
loop_
_entity.id
_entity.type
_entity.pdbx_description
1 polymer ?
#
loop_
_entity_poly.entity_id
_entity_poly.type
_entity_poly.pdbx_seq_one_letter_code
_entity_poly.pdbx_strand_id
1 'polypeptide(L)'
;YLKLVKEQSPWPDGYNSEENILILKEGDTFNMVLDEQQSVREPGGFALKEDIPNVDFARNDMAIKGSWKTDCGKVATYRIRPGVELNVRQGPIGPQIDLEANKYLPGNSNLTQYELFKGLTGNRMDYIEFVSLKRIK
;
A
#
# COMPACT_ATOMS: atom_id res chain seq x y z
N TYR A 1 -17.35 10.62 -10.15
CA TYR A 1 -17.84 9.34 -9.59
C TYR A 1 -17.59 8.17 -10.54
N LEU A 2 -18.10 8.25 -11.77
CA LEU A 2 -17.92 7.19 -12.77
C LEU A 2 -16.45 6.93 -13.08
N LYS A 3 -15.62 7.97 -13.07
CA LYS A 3 -14.20 7.87 -13.32
C LYS A 3 -13.49 7.07 -12.21
N LEU A 4 -13.81 7.33 -10.94
CA LEU A 4 -13.24 6.59 -9.81
C LEU A 4 -13.64 5.12 -9.84
N VAL A 5 -14.87 4.82 -10.26
CA VAL A 5 -15.34 3.44 -10.38
C VAL A 5 -14.61 2.68 -11.48
N LYS A 6 -14.36 3.33 -12.62
CA LYS A 6 -13.73 2.67 -13.80
C LYS A 6 -12.21 2.52 -13.65
N GLU A 7 -11.52 3.58 -13.28
CA GLU A 7 -10.06 3.60 -13.31
C GLU A 7 -9.42 2.85 -12.15
N GLN A 8 -10.04 2.88 -10.97
CA GLN A 8 -9.54 2.23 -9.75
C GLN A 8 -8.06 2.54 -9.46
N SER A 9 -7.61 3.73 -9.90
CA SER A 9 -6.23 4.16 -9.65
C SER A 9 -6.03 4.49 -8.18
N PRO A 10 -4.93 4.07 -7.56
CA PRO A 10 -4.63 4.43 -6.17
C PRO A 10 -4.19 5.89 -6.00
N TRP A 11 -3.86 6.56 -7.11
CA TRP A 11 -3.35 7.94 -7.08
C TRP A 11 -4.47 8.95 -7.25
N PRO A 12 -4.28 10.20 -6.74
CA PRO A 12 -5.21 11.28 -7.05
C PRO A 12 -5.32 11.53 -8.56
N ASP A 13 -6.46 12.04 -8.99
CA ASP A 13 -6.67 12.35 -10.40
C ASP A 13 -5.63 13.36 -10.89
N GLY A 14 -5.03 13.06 -12.04
CA GLY A 14 -3.98 13.89 -12.62
C GLY A 14 -2.59 13.71 -12.02
N TYR A 15 -2.43 12.86 -11.00
CA TYR A 15 -1.12 12.59 -10.41
C TYR A 15 -0.31 11.66 -11.30
N ASN A 16 0.93 12.05 -11.61
CA ASN A 16 1.83 11.23 -12.41
C ASN A 16 2.84 10.50 -11.52
N SER A 17 2.53 9.26 -11.16
CA SER A 17 3.38 8.44 -10.31
C SER A 17 4.69 8.05 -11.01
N GLU A 18 4.71 8.01 -12.34
CA GLU A 18 5.90 7.63 -13.10
C GLU A 18 7.02 8.66 -13.02
N GLU A 19 6.67 9.92 -12.73
CA GLU A 19 7.62 10.99 -12.51
C GLU A 19 8.08 11.12 -11.06
N ASN A 20 7.51 10.33 -10.14
CA ASN A 20 7.75 10.43 -8.71
C ASN A 20 8.35 9.13 -8.17
N ILE A 21 9.57 8.85 -8.60
CA ILE A 21 10.30 7.66 -8.21
C ILE A 21 11.18 7.97 -6.99
N LEU A 22 11.10 7.10 -5.98
CA LEU A 22 11.96 7.12 -4.83
C LEU A 22 12.78 5.83 -4.80
N ILE A 23 14.04 5.93 -4.41
CA ILE A 23 14.88 4.75 -4.22
C ILE A 23 14.92 4.44 -2.73
N LEU A 24 14.32 3.31 -2.35
CA LEU A 24 14.45 2.78 -0.99
C LEU A 24 15.76 1.99 -0.89
N LYS A 25 16.49 2.22 0.18
CA LYS A 25 17.82 1.63 0.41
C LYS A 25 17.78 0.70 1.62
N GLU A 26 18.83 -0.08 1.80
CA GLU A 26 18.95 -0.99 2.94
C GLU A 26 18.66 -0.25 4.25
N GLY A 27 17.87 -0.89 5.10
CA GLY A 27 17.44 -0.31 6.38
C GLY A 27 16.16 0.51 6.32
N ASP A 28 15.72 0.96 5.14
CA ASP A 28 14.46 1.68 5.02
C ASP A 28 13.29 0.74 5.28
N THR A 29 12.30 1.23 6.02
CA THR A 29 11.12 0.45 6.41
C THR A 29 9.84 1.04 5.86
N PHE A 30 8.83 0.19 5.74
CA PHE A 30 7.48 0.61 5.36
C PHE A 30 6.46 -0.37 5.94
N ASN A 31 5.20 0.07 5.99
CA ASN A 31 4.10 -0.69 6.57
C ASN A 31 3.12 -1.11 5.47
N MET A 32 2.61 -2.33 5.57
CA MET A 32 1.72 -2.89 4.57
C MET A 32 0.53 -3.54 5.23
N VAL A 33 -0.68 -3.22 4.75
CA VAL A 33 -1.90 -3.89 5.20
C VAL A 33 -2.00 -5.25 4.55
N LEU A 34 -2.28 -6.26 5.36
CA LEU A 34 -2.53 -7.62 4.91
C LEU A 34 -3.87 -8.10 5.46
N ASP A 35 -4.51 -9.00 4.72
CA ASP A 35 -5.65 -9.72 5.25
C ASP A 35 -5.20 -10.75 6.28
N GLU A 36 -6.08 -11.12 7.21
CA GLU A 36 -5.75 -12.05 8.29
C GLU A 36 -5.18 -13.37 7.78
N GLN A 37 -5.67 -13.85 6.64
CA GLN A 37 -5.22 -15.11 6.02
C GLN A 37 -4.02 -14.92 5.08
N GLN A 38 -3.62 -13.70 4.82
CA GLN A 38 -2.51 -13.45 3.91
C GLN A 38 -1.17 -13.71 4.63
N SER A 39 -0.27 -14.45 3.99
CA SER A 39 1.06 -14.70 4.54
C SER A 39 1.94 -13.45 4.49
N VAL A 40 2.78 -13.24 5.51
CA VAL A 40 3.79 -12.18 5.49
C VAL A 40 4.84 -12.40 4.38
N ARG A 41 4.95 -13.60 3.86
CA ARG A 41 5.83 -13.93 2.74
C ARG A 41 5.20 -13.65 1.37
N GLU A 42 3.96 -13.24 1.35
CA GLU A 42 3.22 -12.87 0.14
C GLU A 42 2.77 -11.42 0.22
N PRO A 43 3.72 -10.46 0.24
CA PRO A 43 3.38 -9.04 0.35
C PRO A 43 2.65 -8.54 -0.88
N GLY A 44 1.77 -7.56 -0.67
CA GLY A 44 1.11 -6.87 -1.76
C GLY A 44 2.03 -5.89 -2.49
N GLY A 45 1.45 -5.09 -3.37
CA GLY A 45 2.19 -4.12 -4.18
C GLY A 45 2.19 -2.70 -3.63
N PHE A 46 1.45 -2.42 -2.57
CA PHE A 46 1.31 -1.07 -2.01
C PHE A 46 1.63 -1.07 -0.52
N ALA A 47 2.33 -0.02 -0.09
CA ALA A 47 2.71 0.16 1.30
C ALA A 47 2.61 1.62 1.69
N LEU A 48 2.71 1.90 2.99
CA LEU A 48 2.64 3.23 3.55
C LEU A 48 3.91 3.53 4.32
N LYS A 49 4.42 4.75 4.17
CA LYS A 49 5.56 5.23 4.94
C LYS A 49 5.19 5.40 6.42
N GLU A 50 4.00 5.93 6.69
CA GLU A 50 3.49 6.23 8.02
C GLU A 50 2.93 4.98 8.71
N ASP A 51 2.63 5.07 10.00
CA ASP A 51 1.99 3.98 10.75
C ASP A 51 0.53 3.79 10.34
N ILE A 52 0.04 2.56 10.46
CA ILE A 52 -1.34 2.20 10.16
C ILE A 52 -1.99 1.76 11.48
N PRO A 53 -2.78 2.64 12.13
CA PRO A 53 -3.26 2.37 13.48
C PRO A 53 -4.46 1.44 13.59
N ASN A 54 -5.35 1.42 12.59
CA ASN A 54 -6.60 0.65 12.66
C ASN A 54 -7.21 0.41 11.29
N VAL A 55 -8.29 -0.38 11.24
CA VAL A 55 -8.97 -0.74 9.99
C VAL A 55 -9.65 0.47 9.35
N ASP A 56 -10.25 1.35 10.15
CA ASP A 56 -10.88 2.56 9.60
C ASP A 56 -9.87 3.42 8.85
N PHE A 57 -8.67 3.56 9.40
CA PHE A 57 -7.58 4.25 8.73
C PHE A 57 -7.24 3.58 7.39
N ALA A 58 -7.11 2.24 7.40
CA ALA A 58 -6.80 1.51 6.18
C ALA A 58 -7.90 1.68 5.11
N ARG A 59 -9.17 1.61 5.51
CA ARG A 59 -10.29 1.75 4.57
C ARG A 59 -10.43 3.16 4.04
N ASN A 60 -10.41 4.16 4.91
CA ASN A 60 -10.73 5.54 4.54
C ASN A 60 -9.50 6.34 4.12
N ASP A 61 -8.46 6.40 4.95
CA ASP A 61 -7.26 7.21 4.69
C ASP A 61 -6.37 6.57 3.63
N MET A 62 -6.23 5.26 3.64
CA MET A 62 -5.50 4.52 2.61
C MET A 62 -6.39 4.14 1.43
N ALA A 63 -7.70 4.37 1.52
CA ALA A 63 -8.69 4.09 0.48
C ALA A 63 -8.62 2.65 -0.05
N ILE A 64 -8.47 1.67 0.85
CA ILE A 64 -8.42 0.25 0.48
C ILE A 64 -9.84 -0.30 0.35
N LYS A 65 -10.20 -0.73 -0.87
CA LYS A 65 -11.51 -1.32 -1.14
C LYS A 65 -11.62 -2.73 -0.56
N GLY A 66 -12.85 -3.14 -0.23
CA GLY A 66 -13.14 -4.50 0.20
C GLY A 66 -12.78 -5.56 -0.84
N SER A 67 -12.86 -5.22 -2.14
CA SER A 67 -12.45 -6.11 -3.23
C SER A 67 -10.94 -6.32 -3.29
N TRP A 68 -10.14 -5.40 -2.73
CA TRP A 68 -8.68 -5.52 -2.69
C TRP A 68 -8.21 -6.26 -1.46
N LYS A 69 -8.82 -5.97 -0.30
CA LYS A 69 -8.52 -6.59 0.98
C LYS A 69 -9.82 -6.86 1.72
N THR A 70 -10.07 -8.09 2.06
CA THR A 70 -11.34 -8.51 2.65
C THR A 70 -11.53 -7.98 4.07
N ASP A 71 -10.51 -8.07 4.91
CA ASP A 71 -10.64 -7.69 6.33
C ASP A 71 -9.62 -6.66 6.82
N CYS A 72 -8.50 -6.45 6.12
CA CYS A 72 -7.42 -5.56 6.54
C CYS A 72 -6.97 -5.86 7.99
N GLY A 73 -6.94 -7.12 8.37
CA GLY A 73 -6.86 -7.53 9.78
C GLY A 73 -5.49 -7.35 10.43
N LYS A 74 -4.44 -7.14 9.64
CA LYS A 74 -3.09 -7.04 10.20
C LYS A 74 -2.21 -6.10 9.37
N VAL A 75 -1.15 -5.60 10.01
CA VAL A 75 -0.14 -4.75 9.39
C VAL A 75 1.23 -5.39 9.59
N ALA A 76 1.93 -5.60 8.49
CA ALA A 76 3.31 -6.09 8.51
C ALA A 76 4.26 -4.93 8.23
N THR A 77 5.35 -4.86 8.96
CA THR A 77 6.44 -3.93 8.70
C THR A 77 7.57 -4.70 8.04
N TYR A 78 8.05 -4.17 6.93
CA TYR A 78 9.16 -4.75 6.18
C TYR A 78 10.31 -3.75 6.11
N ARG A 79 11.49 -4.28 5.83
CA ARG A 79 12.71 -3.49 5.68
C ARG A 79 13.42 -3.94 4.41
N ILE A 80 14.07 -2.99 3.73
CA ILE A 80 14.89 -3.30 2.55
C ILE A 80 16.11 -4.10 2.99
N ARG A 81 16.37 -5.22 2.31
CA ARG A 81 17.49 -6.11 2.62
C ARG A 81 18.84 -5.43 2.42
N PRO A 82 19.88 -5.86 3.17
CA PRO A 82 21.23 -5.35 2.94
C PRO A 82 21.69 -5.53 1.49
N GLY A 83 22.31 -4.49 0.93
CA GLY A 83 22.81 -4.50 -0.44
C GLY A 83 21.75 -4.32 -1.52
N VAL A 84 20.48 -4.11 -1.14
CA VAL A 84 19.37 -3.94 -2.09
C VAL A 84 18.96 -2.47 -2.17
N GLU A 85 18.70 -2.02 -3.40
CA GLU A 85 18.01 -0.76 -3.66
C GLU A 85 16.73 -1.07 -4.42
N LEU A 86 15.61 -0.49 -3.97
CA LEU A 86 14.29 -0.75 -4.56
C LEU A 86 13.69 0.55 -5.05
N ASN A 87 13.47 0.64 -6.36
CA ASN A 87 12.78 1.79 -6.94
C ASN A 87 11.29 1.63 -6.70
N VAL A 88 10.68 2.64 -6.09
CA VAL A 88 9.24 2.66 -5.82
C VAL A 88 8.64 3.94 -6.37
N ARG A 89 7.37 3.88 -6.74
CA ARG A 89 6.61 5.08 -7.04
C ARG A 89 5.99 5.56 -5.76
N GLN A 90 6.08 6.86 -5.48
CA GLN A 90 5.54 7.43 -4.25
C GLN A 90 4.56 8.55 -4.53
N GLY A 91 3.66 8.79 -3.60
CA GLY A 91 2.74 9.89 -3.70
C GLY A 91 1.59 9.80 -2.71
N PRO A 92 0.69 10.79 -2.76
CA PRO A 92 -0.48 10.84 -1.90
C PRO A 92 -1.49 9.76 -2.27
N ILE A 93 -2.40 9.46 -1.34
CA ILE A 93 -3.45 8.47 -1.57
C ILE A 93 -4.67 9.14 -2.17
N GLY A 94 -5.05 8.69 -3.36
CA GLY A 94 -6.26 9.16 -4.04
C GLY A 94 -7.52 8.49 -3.52
N PRO A 95 -8.68 9.10 -3.79
CA PRO A 95 -9.97 8.54 -3.37
C PRO A 95 -10.39 7.33 -4.20
N GLN A 96 -11.25 6.50 -3.61
CA GLN A 96 -11.81 5.32 -4.27
C GLN A 96 -13.30 5.20 -3.98
N ILE A 97 -14.00 4.44 -4.80
CA ILE A 97 -15.40 4.07 -4.58
C ILE A 97 -15.45 2.57 -4.32
N ASP A 98 -15.92 2.19 -3.15
CA ASP A 98 -16.16 0.79 -2.80
C ASP A 98 -17.60 0.44 -3.16
N LEU A 99 -17.80 -0.26 -4.27
CA LEU A 99 -19.13 -0.61 -4.77
C LEU A 99 -19.82 -1.64 -3.88
N GLU A 100 -19.07 -2.57 -3.30
CA GLU A 100 -19.65 -3.59 -2.42
C GLU A 100 -20.19 -2.98 -1.13
N ALA A 101 -19.46 -2.07 -0.53
CA ALA A 101 -19.87 -1.36 0.67
C ALA A 101 -20.72 -0.14 0.36
N ASN A 102 -20.87 0.24 -0.92
CA ASN A 102 -21.53 1.44 -1.37
C ASN A 102 -21.00 2.68 -0.64
N LYS A 103 -19.68 2.82 -0.62
CA LYS A 103 -19.00 3.83 0.20
C LYS A 103 -17.90 4.56 -0.59
N TYR A 104 -17.80 5.86 -0.36
CA TYR A 104 -16.72 6.68 -0.84
C TYR A 104 -15.56 6.61 0.17
N LEU A 105 -14.36 6.27 -0.31
CA LEU A 105 -13.15 6.20 0.49
C LEU A 105 -12.30 7.42 0.12
N PRO A 106 -12.15 8.41 1.03
CA PRO A 106 -11.57 9.70 0.65
C PRO A 106 -10.07 9.70 0.34
N GLY A 107 -9.33 8.73 0.85
CA GLY A 107 -7.88 8.78 0.78
C GLY A 107 -7.31 9.84 1.72
N ASN A 108 -6.02 10.14 1.58
CA ASN A 108 -5.38 11.16 2.40
C ASN A 108 -4.14 11.70 1.71
N SER A 109 -4.17 12.96 1.30
CA SER A 109 -3.06 13.60 0.58
C SER A 109 -1.85 13.91 1.48
N ASN A 110 -1.98 13.77 2.80
CA ASN A 110 -0.88 13.96 3.74
C ASN A 110 -0.07 12.68 4.00
N LEU A 111 -0.54 11.54 3.51
CA LEU A 111 0.15 10.27 3.64
C LEU A 111 1.01 10.02 2.40
N THR A 112 2.08 9.23 2.59
CA THR A 112 2.95 8.83 1.48
C THR A 112 2.82 7.33 1.26
N GLN A 113 2.22 6.95 0.13
CA GLN A 113 2.15 5.54 -0.25
C GLN A 113 3.23 5.21 -1.28
N TYR A 114 3.67 3.96 -1.23
CA TYR A 114 4.64 3.40 -2.16
C TYR A 114 3.98 2.33 -3.02
N GLU A 115 4.17 2.41 -4.34
CA GLU A 115 3.89 1.30 -5.24
C GLU A 115 5.19 0.53 -5.45
N LEU A 116 5.20 -0.71 -4.93
CA LEU A 116 6.37 -1.55 -4.90
C LEU A 116 6.33 -2.57 -6.04
N PHE A 117 7.49 -3.11 -6.38
CA PHE A 117 7.64 -4.29 -7.24
C PHE A 117 7.15 -4.16 -8.69
N LYS A 118 6.70 -3.00 -9.11
CA LYS A 118 6.25 -2.82 -10.49
C LYS A 118 7.42 -2.99 -11.47
N GLY A 119 7.25 -3.88 -12.42
CA GLY A 119 8.29 -4.20 -13.40
C GLY A 119 9.41 -5.08 -12.89
N LEU A 120 9.34 -5.54 -11.64
CA LEU A 120 10.33 -6.46 -11.09
C LEU A 120 9.93 -7.92 -11.32
N THR A 121 10.93 -8.79 -11.41
CA THR A 121 10.76 -10.22 -11.57
C THR A 121 11.25 -10.97 -10.34
N GLY A 122 10.83 -12.23 -10.20
CA GLY A 122 11.25 -13.06 -9.10
C GLY A 122 10.38 -12.89 -7.84
N ASN A 123 10.90 -13.37 -6.73
CA ASN A 123 10.19 -13.34 -5.46
C ASN A 123 10.34 -11.97 -4.79
N ARG A 124 9.23 -11.37 -4.37
CA ARG A 124 9.24 -10.07 -3.69
C ARG A 124 10.07 -10.10 -2.41
N MET A 125 10.11 -11.23 -1.72
CA MET A 125 10.91 -11.39 -0.49
C MET A 125 12.42 -11.40 -0.75
N ASP A 126 12.87 -11.40 -1.99
CA ASP A 126 14.28 -11.24 -2.33
C ASP A 126 14.76 -9.80 -2.09
N TYR A 127 13.85 -8.84 -2.07
CA TYR A 127 14.16 -7.41 -1.92
C TYR A 127 13.93 -6.89 -0.51
N ILE A 128 13.04 -7.54 0.25
CA ILE A 128 12.59 -7.06 1.55
C ILE A 128 12.65 -8.17 2.59
N GLU A 129 12.75 -7.77 3.86
CA GLU A 129 12.71 -8.71 4.97
C GLU A 129 11.60 -8.31 5.95
N PHE A 130 10.96 -9.32 6.53
CA PHE A 130 9.91 -9.12 7.51
C PHE A 130 10.50 -8.65 8.85
N VAL A 131 9.94 -7.59 9.43
CA VAL A 131 10.39 -7.03 10.71
C VAL A 131 9.41 -7.34 11.83
N SER A 132 8.13 -6.98 11.64
CA SER A 132 7.14 -7.13 12.71
C SER A 132 5.73 -7.22 12.14
N LEU A 133 4.82 -7.72 12.96
CA LEU A 133 3.40 -7.88 12.63
C LEU A 133 2.57 -7.37 13.79
N LYS A 134 1.51 -6.61 13.48
CA LYS A 134 0.50 -6.26 14.47
C LYS A 134 -0.90 -6.48 13.89
N ARG A 135 -1.83 -6.87 14.74
CA ARG A 135 -3.25 -6.93 14.36
C ARG A 135 -3.88 -5.59 14.60
N ILE A 136 -4.81 -5.21 13.72
CA ILE A 136 -5.55 -3.96 13.82
C ILE A 136 -7.04 -4.26 13.76
N LYS A 137 -7.83 -3.33 14.28
CA LYS A 137 -9.29 -3.43 14.29
C LYS A 137 -9.95 -2.21 13.66
#